data_5c77023b256225e8f9124388f8f2981a
#
_entry.id   5c77023b256225e8f9124388f8f2981a
#
_cell.length_a   1.000
_cell.length_b   1.000
_cell.length_c   1.000
_cell.angle_alpha   90.00
_cell.angle_beta   90.00
_cell.angle_gamma   90.00
#
_symmetry.space_group_name_H-M   'P 1'
#
loop_
_entity.id
_entity.type
_entity.pdbx_description
1 polymer ?
#
loop_
_entity_poly.entity_id
_entity_poly.type
_entity_poly.pdbx_seq_one_letter_code
_entity_poly.pdbx_strand_id
1 'polypeptide(L)'
;MPQLIHFLLLPGFSAMGFISALEPLRVANRFKGPSYRWRVLSLDGGAVEASNGMSVNADGALGEGEPGGILLIVAGFEPLACYGPGLQQALRRLDHEGVILGGIDTGPVVLAEAGLLDGHRATLHWEALDAFKERYPRLQATQELFEIDRRRITCAGGTASIDLMLDLIAQAHGSELAVQVSEQFVLGRIRPRQDHQRMQIASRYGISNKKLVKVIGEMERNTEQPLNTQVLADAVQVTRRQLERLFRLHLDDTPSGFYLRLRLDKARQLLRQTDMSVLEVGVACGFESASYFTRCYRARYQRCPREDRLARA
;
A
#
# COMPACT_ATOMS: atom_id res chain seq x y z
N MET A 1 14.51 -20.52 -21.09
CA MET A 1 13.25 -19.95 -21.63
C MET A 1 13.00 -18.61 -20.95
N PRO A 2 12.37 -17.63 -21.61
CA PRO A 2 11.98 -16.38 -20.97
C PRO A 2 11.05 -16.62 -19.78
N GLN A 3 11.24 -15.87 -18.68
CA GLN A 3 10.36 -15.94 -17.53
C GLN A 3 9.00 -15.32 -17.89
N LEU A 4 7.91 -16.03 -17.61
CA LEU A 4 6.56 -15.58 -17.90
C LEU A 4 5.98 -14.87 -16.68
N ILE A 5 5.43 -13.67 -16.90
CA ILE A 5 4.76 -12.86 -15.86
C ILE A 5 3.37 -12.46 -16.36
N HIS A 6 2.35 -12.80 -15.58
CA HIS A 6 0.97 -12.40 -15.84
C HIS A 6 0.60 -11.23 -14.94
N PHE A 7 -0.01 -10.21 -15.50
CA PHE A 7 -0.60 -9.09 -14.77
C PHE A 7 -2.12 -9.20 -14.84
N LEU A 8 -2.77 -9.58 -13.75
CA LEU A 8 -4.22 -9.56 -13.63
C LEU A 8 -4.65 -8.15 -13.21
N LEU A 9 -5.25 -7.41 -14.12
CA LEU A 9 -5.78 -6.08 -13.83
C LEU A 9 -7.23 -6.20 -13.32
N LEU A 10 -7.50 -5.62 -12.16
CA LEU A 10 -8.86 -5.50 -11.64
C LEU A 10 -9.40 -4.08 -11.92
N PRO A 11 -10.72 -3.91 -12.13
CA PRO A 11 -11.32 -2.59 -12.36
C PRO A 11 -10.87 -1.56 -11.32
N GLY A 12 -10.52 -0.35 -11.76
CA GLY A 12 -9.98 0.69 -10.90
C GLY A 12 -8.52 0.47 -10.45
N PHE A 13 -7.77 -0.40 -11.12
CA PHE A 13 -6.37 -0.68 -10.79
C PHE A 13 -5.48 0.57 -10.83
N SER A 14 -4.35 0.51 -10.13
CA SER A 14 -3.32 1.53 -10.16
C SER A 14 -2.51 1.46 -11.46
N ALA A 15 -2.77 2.38 -12.42
CA ALA A 15 -2.02 2.45 -13.67
C ALA A 15 -0.52 2.65 -13.42
N MET A 16 -0.14 3.50 -12.44
CA MET A 16 1.26 3.70 -12.05
C MET A 16 1.88 2.40 -11.55
N GLY A 17 1.18 1.67 -10.66
CA GLY A 17 1.67 0.39 -10.13
C GLY A 17 1.90 -0.64 -11.23
N PHE A 18 0.97 -0.75 -12.18
CA PHE A 18 1.08 -1.66 -13.32
C PHE A 18 2.24 -1.31 -14.26
N ILE A 19 2.28 -0.07 -14.76
CA ILE A 19 3.32 0.36 -15.72
C ILE A 19 4.70 0.29 -15.07
N SER A 20 4.82 0.68 -13.81
CA SER A 20 6.06 0.58 -13.03
C SER A 20 6.56 -0.85 -12.86
N ALA A 21 5.67 -1.84 -12.92
CA ALA A 21 6.05 -3.25 -12.89
C ALA A 21 6.38 -3.81 -14.28
N LEU A 22 5.69 -3.36 -15.32
CA LEU A 22 5.87 -3.89 -16.68
C LEU A 22 7.11 -3.32 -17.36
N GLU A 23 7.33 -2.02 -17.28
CA GLU A 23 8.40 -1.34 -18.03
C GLU A 23 9.83 -1.84 -17.70
N PRO A 24 10.21 -2.17 -16.46
CA PRO A 24 11.53 -2.76 -16.19
C PRO A 24 11.78 -4.06 -16.95
N LEU A 25 10.76 -4.89 -17.15
CA LEU A 25 10.88 -6.15 -17.91
C LEU A 25 11.14 -5.87 -19.41
N ARG A 26 10.42 -4.89 -19.97
CA ARG A 26 10.63 -4.44 -21.35
C ARG A 26 12.04 -3.91 -21.55
N VAL A 27 12.52 -3.10 -20.62
CA VAL A 27 13.88 -2.53 -20.69
C VAL A 27 14.95 -3.61 -20.50
N ALA A 28 14.75 -4.56 -19.59
CA ALA A 28 15.66 -5.70 -19.42
C ALA A 28 15.79 -6.52 -20.73
N ASN A 29 14.68 -6.78 -21.42
CA ASN A 29 14.69 -7.44 -22.71
C ASN A 29 15.49 -6.65 -23.79
N ARG A 30 15.46 -5.32 -23.72
CA ARG A 30 16.24 -4.47 -24.65
C ARG A 30 17.74 -4.66 -24.46
N PHE A 31 18.22 -4.82 -23.23
CA PHE A 31 19.66 -4.96 -22.94
C PHE A 31 20.17 -6.39 -23.04
N LYS A 32 19.36 -7.37 -22.61
CA LYS A 32 19.78 -8.77 -22.50
C LYS A 32 19.18 -9.70 -23.57
N GLY A 33 18.23 -9.21 -24.37
CA GLY A 33 17.43 -10.05 -25.25
C GLY A 33 16.22 -10.65 -24.52
N PRO A 34 15.45 -11.57 -25.16
CA PRO A 34 14.14 -12.02 -24.69
C PRO A 34 14.23 -12.86 -23.40
N SER A 35 14.44 -12.18 -22.27
CA SER A 35 14.55 -12.76 -20.93
C SER A 35 13.20 -12.85 -20.22
N TYR A 36 12.24 -12.02 -20.62
CA TYR A 36 10.90 -11.93 -20.02
C TYR A 36 9.82 -11.95 -21.10
N ARG A 37 8.71 -12.63 -20.80
CA ARG A 37 7.43 -12.51 -21.52
C ARG A 37 6.37 -12.11 -20.52
N TRP A 38 5.38 -11.36 -20.95
CA TRP A 38 4.25 -11.01 -20.10
C TRP A 38 2.94 -11.12 -20.85
N ARG A 39 1.86 -11.27 -20.10
CA ARG A 39 0.48 -11.14 -20.56
C ARG A 39 -0.28 -10.26 -19.58
N VAL A 40 -1.13 -9.42 -20.15
CA VAL A 40 -2.11 -8.64 -19.39
C VAL A 40 -3.42 -9.41 -19.39
N LEU A 41 -3.94 -9.71 -18.23
CA LEU A 41 -5.17 -10.47 -18.06
C LEU A 41 -6.23 -9.60 -17.38
N SER A 42 -7.48 -9.87 -17.70
CA SER A 42 -8.64 -9.40 -16.94
C SER A 42 -9.49 -10.59 -16.48
N LEU A 43 -10.58 -10.33 -15.77
CA LEU A 43 -11.46 -11.41 -15.31
C LEU A 43 -12.21 -12.09 -16.47
N ASP A 44 -12.54 -11.33 -17.50
CA ASP A 44 -13.38 -11.76 -18.65
C ASP A 44 -12.67 -11.64 -20.02
N GLY A 45 -11.41 -11.21 -20.05
CA GLY A 45 -10.67 -10.98 -21.29
C GLY A 45 -10.92 -9.62 -21.93
N GLY A 46 -11.82 -8.81 -21.38
CA GLY A 46 -12.14 -7.47 -21.86
C GLY A 46 -11.13 -6.40 -21.40
N ALA A 47 -11.30 -5.19 -21.92
CA ALA A 47 -10.53 -4.02 -21.49
C ALA A 47 -10.86 -3.65 -20.03
N VAL A 48 -9.85 -3.18 -19.29
CA VAL A 48 -9.98 -2.78 -17.88
C VAL A 48 -9.67 -1.30 -17.72
N GLU A 49 -10.56 -0.57 -17.07
CA GLU A 49 -10.35 0.83 -16.74
C GLU A 49 -9.56 0.96 -15.43
N ALA A 50 -8.51 1.78 -15.46
CA ALA A 50 -7.69 2.13 -14.30
C ALA A 50 -8.35 3.25 -13.49
N SER A 51 -7.89 3.46 -12.26
CA SER A 51 -8.38 4.52 -11.35
C SER A 51 -8.22 5.95 -11.88
N ASN A 52 -7.36 6.17 -12.87
CA ASN A 52 -7.15 7.44 -13.55
C ASN A 52 -7.94 7.60 -14.86
N GLY A 53 -8.85 6.66 -15.19
CA GLY A 53 -9.66 6.66 -16.40
C GLY A 53 -8.98 6.12 -17.66
N MET A 54 -7.71 5.69 -17.59
CA MET A 54 -7.05 5.00 -18.70
C MET A 54 -7.63 3.59 -18.87
N SER A 55 -7.92 3.18 -20.10
CA SER A 55 -8.33 1.82 -20.42
C SER A 55 -7.17 1.01 -20.99
N VAL A 56 -6.99 -0.22 -20.52
CA VAL A 56 -5.97 -1.16 -20.98
C VAL A 56 -6.65 -2.41 -21.51
N ASN A 57 -6.34 -2.78 -22.75
CA ASN A 57 -6.82 -4.03 -23.34
C ASN A 57 -6.09 -5.22 -22.71
N ALA A 58 -6.86 -6.25 -22.35
CA ALA A 58 -6.28 -7.52 -21.90
C ALA A 58 -5.91 -8.40 -23.10
N ASP A 59 -4.90 -9.25 -22.89
CA ASP A 59 -4.50 -10.30 -23.85
C ASP A 59 -5.39 -11.56 -23.73
N GLY A 60 -6.22 -11.64 -22.70
CA GLY A 60 -7.15 -12.74 -22.45
C GLY A 60 -7.72 -12.72 -21.02
N ALA A 61 -8.59 -13.71 -20.74
CA ALA A 61 -9.18 -13.87 -19.42
C ALA A 61 -8.28 -14.63 -18.44
N LEU A 62 -8.53 -14.44 -17.13
CA LEU A 62 -7.88 -15.20 -16.08
C LEU A 62 -8.19 -16.71 -16.26
N GLY A 63 -7.15 -17.52 -16.34
CA GLY A 63 -7.26 -18.98 -16.56
C GLY A 63 -7.10 -19.40 -18.02
N GLU A 64 -6.96 -18.47 -18.94
CA GLU A 64 -6.60 -18.75 -20.34
C GLU A 64 -5.09 -18.64 -20.55
N GLY A 65 -4.52 -19.63 -21.22
CA GLY A 65 -3.12 -19.64 -21.65
C GLY A 65 -2.21 -20.59 -20.89
N GLU A 66 -0.89 -20.38 -21.02
CA GLU A 66 0.13 -21.23 -20.43
C GLU A 66 0.13 -21.13 -18.90
N PRO A 67 0.01 -22.26 -18.18
CA PRO A 67 0.18 -22.26 -16.74
C PRO A 67 1.66 -22.01 -16.38
N GLY A 68 1.90 -21.41 -15.22
CA GLY A 68 3.25 -21.22 -14.67
C GLY A 68 3.70 -19.77 -14.57
N GLY A 69 4.94 -19.59 -14.13
CA GLY A 69 5.53 -18.27 -13.94
C GLY A 69 5.00 -17.52 -12.71
N ILE A 70 4.82 -16.24 -12.86
CA ILE A 70 4.35 -15.32 -11.79
C ILE A 70 3.03 -14.70 -12.22
N LEU A 71 2.04 -14.68 -11.34
CA LEU A 71 0.81 -13.90 -11.50
C LEU A 71 0.81 -12.75 -10.48
N LEU A 72 0.75 -11.52 -10.97
CA LEU A 72 0.65 -10.31 -10.15
C LEU A 72 -0.73 -9.68 -10.32
N ILE A 73 -1.50 -9.64 -9.25
CA ILE A 73 -2.81 -8.98 -9.20
C ILE A 73 -2.57 -7.49 -8.98
N VAL A 74 -3.02 -6.63 -9.88
CA VAL A 74 -2.94 -5.18 -9.75
C VAL A 74 -4.33 -4.64 -9.44
N ALA A 75 -4.48 -4.04 -8.28
CA ALA A 75 -5.75 -3.47 -7.83
C ALA A 75 -5.58 -2.01 -7.40
N GLY A 76 -6.68 -1.36 -7.03
CA GLY A 76 -6.74 0.02 -6.54
C GLY A 76 -7.64 0.13 -5.30
N PHE A 77 -8.49 1.17 -5.23
CA PHE A 77 -9.22 1.52 -4.00
C PHE A 77 -10.22 0.47 -3.52
N GLU A 78 -10.84 -0.32 -4.39
CA GLU A 78 -11.86 -1.32 -4.05
C GLU A 78 -11.45 -2.72 -4.52
N PRO A 79 -10.38 -3.32 -3.96
CA PRO A 79 -9.79 -4.55 -4.47
C PRO A 79 -10.74 -5.75 -4.43
N LEU A 80 -11.77 -5.73 -3.59
CA LEU A 80 -12.73 -6.81 -3.43
C LEU A 80 -14.05 -6.59 -4.19
N ALA A 81 -14.22 -5.48 -4.92
CA ALA A 81 -15.45 -5.20 -5.67
C ALA A 81 -15.82 -6.31 -6.66
N CYS A 82 -14.82 -6.94 -7.26
CA CYS A 82 -15.00 -8.06 -8.21
C CYS A 82 -14.60 -9.41 -7.60
N TYR A 83 -14.40 -9.50 -6.27
CA TYR A 83 -14.05 -10.75 -5.61
C TYR A 83 -15.27 -11.65 -5.49
N GLY A 84 -15.10 -12.93 -5.85
CA GLY A 84 -16.15 -13.92 -5.75
C GLY A 84 -15.60 -15.34 -5.87
N PRO A 85 -16.49 -16.36 -5.78
CA PRO A 85 -16.08 -17.77 -5.79
C PRO A 85 -15.23 -18.16 -6.99
N GLY A 86 -15.52 -17.60 -8.18
CA GLY A 86 -14.77 -17.90 -9.41
C GLY A 86 -13.31 -17.42 -9.34
N LEU A 87 -13.08 -16.18 -8.89
CA LEU A 87 -11.73 -15.65 -8.71
C LEU A 87 -10.97 -16.41 -7.61
N GLN A 88 -11.63 -16.68 -6.47
CA GLN A 88 -11.04 -17.45 -5.39
C GLN A 88 -10.60 -18.84 -5.86
N GLN A 89 -11.46 -19.56 -6.58
CA GLN A 89 -11.15 -20.89 -7.10
C GLN A 89 -10.00 -20.86 -8.10
N ALA A 90 -9.98 -19.87 -9.01
CA ALA A 90 -8.92 -19.71 -9.99
C ALA A 90 -7.56 -19.47 -9.32
N LEU A 91 -7.50 -18.58 -8.32
CA LEU A 91 -6.26 -18.28 -7.59
C LEU A 91 -5.75 -19.49 -6.79
N ARG A 92 -6.65 -20.24 -6.12
CA ARG A 92 -6.28 -21.48 -5.40
C ARG A 92 -5.80 -22.56 -6.33
N ARG A 93 -6.40 -22.72 -7.52
CA ARG A 93 -5.93 -23.65 -8.54
C ARG A 93 -4.52 -23.29 -9.00
N LEU A 94 -4.25 -22.01 -9.35
CA LEU A 94 -2.94 -21.54 -9.77
C LEU A 94 -1.87 -21.75 -8.68
N ASP A 95 -2.22 -21.53 -7.41
CA ASP A 95 -1.33 -21.83 -6.29
C ASP A 95 -0.99 -23.33 -6.22
N HIS A 96 -1.99 -24.19 -6.39
CA HIS A 96 -1.79 -25.65 -6.40
C HIS A 96 -0.93 -26.10 -7.59
N GLU A 97 -1.06 -25.46 -8.74
CA GLU A 97 -0.23 -25.67 -9.94
C GLU A 97 1.20 -25.13 -9.78
N GLY A 98 1.53 -24.50 -8.65
CA GLY A 98 2.88 -24.01 -8.35
C GLY A 98 3.19 -22.62 -8.88
N VAL A 99 2.22 -21.88 -9.39
CA VAL A 99 2.38 -20.48 -9.82
C VAL A 99 2.78 -19.61 -8.64
N ILE A 100 3.74 -18.71 -8.84
CA ILE A 100 4.08 -17.68 -7.85
C ILE A 100 2.99 -16.61 -7.91
N LEU A 101 2.28 -16.42 -6.79
CA LEU A 101 1.21 -15.45 -6.72
C LEU A 101 1.68 -14.17 -6.03
N GLY A 102 1.30 -13.04 -6.61
CA GLY A 102 1.64 -11.74 -6.03
C GLY A 102 0.55 -10.70 -6.18
N GLY A 103 0.74 -9.56 -5.51
CA GLY A 103 -0.17 -8.43 -5.58
C GLY A 103 0.59 -7.11 -5.55
N ILE A 104 0.10 -6.14 -6.30
CA ILE A 104 0.61 -4.79 -6.41
C ILE A 104 -0.46 -3.83 -5.92
N ASP A 105 -0.06 -2.79 -5.20
CA ASP A 105 -0.92 -1.77 -4.58
C ASP A 105 -1.84 -2.42 -3.52
N THR A 106 -3.13 -2.55 -3.75
CA THR A 106 -4.06 -3.29 -2.90
C THR A 106 -4.33 -4.73 -3.38
N GLY A 107 -3.69 -5.18 -4.44
CA GLY A 107 -3.77 -6.58 -4.93
C GLY A 107 -3.54 -7.64 -3.85
N PRO A 108 -2.65 -7.43 -2.85
CA PRO A 108 -2.48 -8.36 -1.74
C PRO A 108 -3.75 -8.61 -0.92
N VAL A 109 -4.71 -7.68 -0.90
CA VAL A 109 -6.01 -7.88 -0.23
C VAL A 109 -6.79 -9.04 -0.86
N VAL A 110 -6.73 -9.18 -2.19
CA VAL A 110 -7.39 -10.26 -2.92
C VAL A 110 -6.78 -11.62 -2.57
N LEU A 111 -5.46 -11.68 -2.44
CA LEU A 111 -4.76 -12.89 -1.99
C LEU A 111 -5.07 -13.25 -0.53
N ALA A 112 -5.17 -12.24 0.34
CA ALA A 112 -5.55 -12.44 1.74
C ALA A 112 -6.98 -12.98 1.87
N GLU A 113 -7.93 -12.41 1.12
CA GLU A 113 -9.32 -12.87 1.09
C GLU A 113 -9.44 -14.31 0.57
N ALA A 114 -8.58 -14.72 -0.36
CA ALA A 114 -8.49 -16.10 -0.84
C ALA A 114 -7.81 -17.07 0.15
N GLY A 115 -7.25 -16.58 1.28
CA GLY A 115 -6.49 -17.37 2.27
C GLY A 115 -5.08 -17.75 1.79
N LEU A 116 -4.55 -17.03 0.79
CA LEU A 116 -3.27 -17.37 0.14
C LEU A 116 -2.07 -16.62 0.74
N LEU A 117 -2.29 -15.75 1.74
CA LEU A 117 -1.21 -15.07 2.48
C LEU A 117 -1.00 -15.62 3.89
N ASP A 118 -1.74 -16.65 4.31
CA ASP A 118 -1.60 -17.25 5.64
C ASP A 118 -0.17 -17.77 5.85
N GLY A 119 0.46 -17.34 6.95
CA GLY A 119 1.84 -17.69 7.28
C GLY A 119 2.91 -17.06 6.39
N HIS A 120 2.55 -16.06 5.59
CA HIS A 120 3.47 -15.26 4.79
C HIS A 120 3.59 -13.83 5.29
N ARG A 121 4.76 -13.24 5.06
CA ARG A 121 4.94 -11.79 5.16
C ARG A 121 4.37 -11.13 3.92
N ALA A 122 3.64 -10.03 4.10
CA ALA A 122 3.05 -9.29 3.00
C ALA A 122 3.10 -7.78 3.25
N THR A 123 3.18 -7.02 2.18
CA THR A 123 3.01 -5.58 2.19
C THR A 123 1.97 -5.18 1.14
N LEU A 124 1.45 -3.98 1.28
CA LEU A 124 0.53 -3.35 0.32
C LEU A 124 0.64 -1.83 0.47
N HIS A 125 -0.10 -1.08 -0.32
CA HIS A 125 -0.06 0.39 -0.25
C HIS A 125 -0.31 0.89 1.18
N TRP A 126 0.55 1.81 1.64
CA TRP A 126 0.55 2.31 3.03
C TRP A 126 -0.83 2.83 3.48
N GLU A 127 -1.60 3.38 2.55
CA GLU A 127 -2.93 3.92 2.83
C GLU A 127 -3.94 2.84 3.22
N ALA A 128 -3.82 1.64 2.66
CA ALA A 128 -4.68 0.49 2.96
C ALA A 128 -4.15 -0.40 4.10
N LEU A 129 -2.91 -0.17 4.57
CA LEU A 129 -2.24 -1.08 5.50
C LEU A 129 -2.94 -1.22 6.85
N ASP A 130 -3.46 -0.13 7.41
CA ASP A 130 -4.17 -0.17 8.69
C ASP A 130 -5.48 -0.93 8.55
N ALA A 131 -6.25 -0.67 7.48
CA ALA A 131 -7.46 -1.42 7.17
C ALA A 131 -7.20 -2.92 6.94
N PHE A 132 -6.08 -3.23 6.28
CA PHE A 132 -5.66 -4.61 6.06
C PHE A 132 -5.35 -5.34 7.36
N LYS A 133 -4.63 -4.71 8.29
CA LYS A 133 -4.33 -5.27 9.61
C LYS A 133 -5.58 -5.53 10.45
N GLU A 134 -6.54 -4.61 10.40
CA GLU A 134 -7.81 -4.76 11.10
C GLU A 134 -8.64 -5.94 10.54
N ARG A 135 -8.69 -6.07 9.21
CA ARG A 135 -9.45 -7.16 8.55
C ARG A 135 -8.77 -8.51 8.68
N TYR A 136 -7.43 -8.54 8.65
CA TYR A 136 -6.63 -9.77 8.65
C TYR A 136 -5.59 -9.78 9.79
N PRO A 137 -6.01 -9.78 11.07
CA PRO A 137 -5.11 -9.57 12.20
C PRO A 137 -4.07 -10.69 12.41
N ARG A 138 -4.25 -11.84 11.76
CA ARG A 138 -3.30 -12.96 11.82
C ARG A 138 -2.21 -12.91 10.75
N LEU A 139 -2.32 -12.02 9.76
CA LEU A 139 -1.33 -11.89 8.71
C LEU A 139 -0.15 -11.01 9.15
N GLN A 140 1.05 -11.36 8.71
CA GLN A 140 2.26 -10.58 9.00
C GLN A 140 2.42 -9.42 8.01
N ALA A 141 1.65 -8.35 8.22
CA ALA A 141 1.68 -7.15 7.38
C ALA A 141 2.85 -6.24 7.75
N THR A 142 3.70 -5.90 6.77
CA THR A 142 4.87 -5.04 6.89
C THR A 142 4.65 -3.66 6.25
N GLN A 143 5.57 -2.72 6.48
CA GLN A 143 5.59 -1.39 5.85
C GLN A 143 6.69 -1.29 4.78
N GLU A 144 7.24 -2.42 4.37
CA GLU A 144 8.29 -2.51 3.36
C GLU A 144 7.76 -2.06 1.98
N LEU A 145 8.63 -1.66 1.08
CA LEU A 145 8.23 -1.34 -0.30
C LEU A 145 7.65 -2.55 -1.02
N PHE A 146 8.26 -3.71 -0.80
CA PHE A 146 7.79 -5.00 -1.32
C PHE A 146 8.23 -6.13 -0.40
N GLU A 147 7.57 -7.26 -0.51
CA GLU A 147 7.92 -8.51 0.18
C GLU A 147 8.00 -9.65 -0.82
N ILE A 148 9.05 -10.45 -0.72
CA ILE A 148 9.21 -11.73 -1.41
C ILE A 148 9.36 -12.78 -0.33
N ASP A 149 8.35 -13.59 -0.14
CA ASP A 149 8.32 -14.66 0.85
C ASP A 149 7.89 -15.98 0.21
N ARG A 150 8.88 -16.83 -0.09
CA ARG A 150 8.70 -18.10 -0.78
C ARG A 150 8.01 -17.88 -2.14
N ARG A 151 6.78 -18.37 -2.31
CA ARG A 151 5.99 -18.19 -3.54
C ARG A 151 4.99 -17.06 -3.47
N ARG A 152 5.24 -16.04 -2.63
CA ARG A 152 4.40 -14.85 -2.52
C ARG A 152 5.23 -13.60 -2.78
N ILE A 153 4.71 -12.74 -3.63
CA ILE A 153 5.33 -11.44 -3.98
C ILE A 153 4.29 -10.37 -3.75
N THR A 154 4.55 -9.44 -2.86
CA THR A 154 3.63 -8.33 -2.59
C THR A 154 4.37 -7.00 -2.64
N CYS A 155 3.72 -5.96 -3.14
CA CYS A 155 4.32 -4.65 -3.37
C CYS A 155 3.36 -3.52 -3.03
N ALA A 156 3.90 -2.47 -2.46
CA ALA A 156 3.16 -1.25 -2.11
C ALA A 156 2.56 -0.50 -3.33
N GLY A 157 2.97 -0.84 -4.55
CA GLY A 157 2.50 -0.17 -5.75
C GLY A 157 3.22 1.16 -6.02
N GLY A 158 2.65 1.98 -6.90
CA GLY A 158 3.29 3.20 -7.37
C GLY A 158 4.69 2.92 -7.95
N THR A 159 5.66 3.76 -7.62
CA THR A 159 7.06 3.56 -8.06
C THR A 159 7.79 2.42 -7.32
N ALA A 160 7.25 1.89 -6.21
CA ALA A 160 7.85 0.74 -5.53
C ALA A 160 7.80 -0.53 -6.40
N SER A 161 6.90 -0.59 -7.38
CA SER A 161 6.86 -1.67 -8.37
C SER A 161 8.12 -1.71 -9.24
N ILE A 162 8.76 -0.56 -9.51
CA ILE A 162 10.07 -0.53 -10.20
C ILE A 162 11.13 -1.23 -9.34
N ASP A 163 11.20 -0.88 -8.05
CA ASP A 163 12.21 -1.45 -7.14
C ASP A 163 12.04 -2.96 -6.98
N LEU A 164 10.78 -3.44 -6.87
CA LEU A 164 10.48 -4.87 -6.88
C LEU A 164 11.00 -5.54 -8.14
N MET A 165 10.71 -4.99 -9.34
CA MET A 165 11.15 -5.61 -10.60
C MET A 165 12.66 -5.53 -10.76
N LEU A 166 13.31 -4.45 -10.33
CA LEU A 166 14.77 -4.35 -10.34
C LEU A 166 15.41 -5.39 -9.41
N ASP A 167 14.81 -5.68 -8.26
CA ASP A 167 15.25 -6.73 -7.35
C ASP A 167 15.11 -8.13 -8.00
N LEU A 168 13.97 -8.43 -8.63
CA LEU A 168 13.77 -9.69 -9.37
C LEU A 168 14.74 -9.83 -10.55
N ILE A 169 15.00 -8.75 -11.30
CA ILE A 169 15.98 -8.73 -12.38
C ILE A 169 17.39 -8.97 -11.85
N ALA A 170 17.74 -8.33 -10.72
CA ALA A 170 19.05 -8.52 -10.08
C ALA A 170 19.26 -9.97 -9.61
N GLN A 171 18.23 -10.57 -9.00
CA GLN A 171 18.27 -11.97 -8.56
C GLN A 171 18.44 -12.95 -9.73
N ALA A 172 17.75 -12.71 -10.86
CA ALA A 172 17.75 -13.61 -12.00
C ALA A 172 18.97 -13.41 -12.95
N HIS A 173 19.47 -12.18 -13.06
CA HIS A 173 20.43 -11.80 -14.10
C HIS A 173 21.64 -11.00 -13.61
N GLY A 174 21.73 -10.72 -12.33
CA GLY A 174 22.80 -9.93 -11.72
C GLY A 174 22.46 -8.44 -11.58
N SER A 175 23.14 -7.79 -10.64
CA SER A 175 22.90 -6.39 -10.28
C SER A 175 23.26 -5.41 -11.39
N GLU A 176 24.21 -5.76 -12.26
CA GLU A 176 24.62 -4.90 -13.37
C GLU A 176 23.45 -4.61 -14.33
N LEU A 177 22.68 -5.64 -14.72
CA LEU A 177 21.50 -5.45 -15.56
C LEU A 177 20.44 -4.58 -14.86
N ALA A 178 20.21 -4.81 -13.57
CA ALA A 178 19.26 -3.99 -12.80
C ALA A 178 19.66 -2.52 -12.77
N VAL A 179 20.95 -2.21 -12.63
CA VAL A 179 21.47 -0.83 -12.71
C VAL A 179 21.23 -0.24 -14.09
N GLN A 180 21.58 -0.94 -15.17
CA GLN A 180 21.34 -0.48 -16.55
C GLN A 180 19.85 -0.20 -16.80
N VAL A 181 18.97 -1.07 -16.29
CA VAL A 181 17.51 -0.87 -16.38
C VAL A 181 17.08 0.37 -15.59
N SER A 182 17.60 0.57 -14.37
CA SER A 182 17.24 1.72 -13.54
C SER A 182 17.64 3.05 -14.18
N GLU A 183 18.77 3.10 -14.86
CA GLU A 183 19.24 4.31 -15.56
C GLU A 183 18.28 4.76 -16.68
N GLN A 184 17.57 3.83 -17.33
CA GLN A 184 16.56 4.17 -18.34
C GLN A 184 15.33 4.89 -17.75
N PHE A 185 15.08 4.74 -16.46
CA PHE A 185 14.01 5.46 -15.75
C PHE A 185 14.50 6.74 -15.07
N VAL A 186 15.77 7.14 -15.29
CA VAL A 186 16.39 8.32 -14.68
C VAL A 186 16.29 8.26 -13.16
N LEU A 187 16.38 7.08 -12.58
CA LEU A 187 16.31 6.90 -11.13
C LEU A 187 17.64 7.31 -10.49
N GLY A 188 17.56 8.15 -9.48
CA GLY A 188 18.74 8.57 -8.72
C GLY A 188 19.33 7.46 -7.84
N ARG A 189 18.54 6.44 -7.51
CA ARG A 189 18.95 5.23 -6.77
C ARG A 189 17.90 4.13 -6.90
N ILE A 190 18.32 2.88 -6.75
CA ILE A 190 17.44 1.73 -6.47
C ILE A 190 17.18 1.72 -4.98
N ARG A 191 15.92 1.72 -4.57
CA ARG A 191 15.53 1.67 -3.16
C ARG A 191 15.57 0.23 -2.65
N PRO A 192 16.21 -0.04 -1.51
CA PRO A 192 16.13 -1.36 -0.90
C PRO A 192 14.71 -1.65 -0.39
N ARG A 193 14.37 -2.92 -0.26
CA ARG A 193 13.05 -3.39 0.21
C ARG A 193 12.60 -2.68 1.49
N GLN A 194 13.52 -2.47 2.43
CA GLN A 194 13.28 -1.88 3.75
C GLN A 194 13.12 -0.34 3.72
N ASP A 195 13.20 0.28 2.56
CA ASP A 195 12.97 1.73 2.46
C ASP A 195 11.50 2.07 2.76
N HIS A 196 11.25 3.30 3.14
CA HIS A 196 9.91 3.71 3.57
C HIS A 196 9.00 3.98 2.37
N GLN A 197 7.77 3.47 2.43
CA GLN A 197 6.73 3.80 1.45
C GLN A 197 6.37 5.30 1.49
N ARG A 198 6.38 5.90 2.67
CA ARG A 198 6.08 7.33 2.86
C ARG A 198 7.36 8.13 3.04
N MET A 199 7.35 9.37 2.58
CA MET A 199 8.44 10.29 2.88
C MET A 199 8.68 10.36 4.39
N GLN A 200 9.95 10.47 4.78
CA GLN A 200 10.30 10.69 6.19
C GLN A 200 9.54 11.88 6.77
N ILE A 201 9.17 11.80 8.06
CA ILE A 201 8.41 12.83 8.78
C ILE A 201 9.03 14.22 8.58
N ALA A 202 10.35 14.30 8.64
CA ALA A 202 11.09 15.56 8.40
C ALA A 202 10.72 16.21 7.05
N SER A 203 10.76 15.42 5.97
CA SER A 203 10.45 15.90 4.61
C SER A 203 8.95 16.13 4.42
N ARG A 204 8.10 15.26 4.99
CA ARG A 204 6.64 15.34 4.86
C ARG A 204 6.04 16.61 5.45
N TYR A 205 6.61 17.07 6.56
CA TYR A 205 6.15 18.27 7.27
C TYR A 205 7.10 19.48 7.13
N GLY A 206 8.18 19.36 6.34
CA GLY A 206 9.15 20.44 6.15
C GLY A 206 9.90 20.82 7.43
N ILE A 207 10.13 19.88 8.35
CA ILE A 207 10.74 20.14 9.66
C ILE A 207 12.13 19.51 9.76
N SER A 208 13.08 20.29 10.31
CA SER A 208 14.46 19.81 10.59
C SER A 208 14.70 19.48 12.07
N ASN A 209 13.76 19.82 12.95
CA ASN A 209 13.91 19.62 14.39
C ASN A 209 13.74 18.14 14.76
N LYS A 210 14.84 17.48 15.14
CA LYS A 210 14.87 16.04 15.49
C LYS A 210 13.92 15.66 16.62
N LYS A 211 13.72 16.53 17.62
CA LYS A 211 12.77 16.26 18.72
C LYS A 211 11.35 16.23 18.21
N LEU A 212 10.98 17.17 17.34
CA LEU A 212 9.66 17.24 16.74
C LEU A 212 9.40 16.02 15.83
N VAL A 213 10.39 15.63 15.01
CA VAL A 213 10.30 14.39 14.20
C VAL A 213 10.04 13.17 15.07
N LYS A 214 10.77 13.03 16.19
CA LYS A 214 10.58 11.90 17.11
C LYS A 214 9.17 11.92 17.73
N VAL A 215 8.70 13.07 18.20
CA VAL A 215 7.35 13.20 18.80
C VAL A 215 6.26 12.85 17.80
N ILE A 216 6.35 13.34 16.56
CA ILE A 216 5.36 13.00 15.51
C ILE A 216 5.38 11.50 15.23
N GLY A 217 6.57 10.88 15.20
CA GLY A 217 6.67 9.43 15.06
C GLY A 217 6.00 8.66 16.21
N GLU A 218 6.11 9.14 17.47
CA GLU A 218 5.36 8.55 18.58
C GLU A 218 3.85 8.74 18.44
N MET A 219 3.40 9.90 17.97
CA MET A 219 1.98 10.15 17.71
C MET A 219 1.42 9.22 16.63
N GLU A 220 2.15 9.01 15.54
CA GLU A 220 1.72 8.12 14.45
C GLU A 220 1.63 6.66 14.89
N ARG A 221 2.54 6.20 15.76
CA ARG A 221 2.51 4.83 16.30
C ARG A 221 1.42 4.58 17.35
N ASN A 222 0.97 5.63 18.02
CA ASN A 222 0.03 5.53 19.16
C ASN A 222 -1.31 6.21 18.86
N THR A 223 -1.90 5.96 17.67
CA THR A 223 -3.18 6.59 17.30
C THR A 223 -4.38 5.99 18.03
N GLU A 224 -4.33 4.70 18.36
CA GLU A 224 -5.40 3.97 19.10
C GLU A 224 -5.38 4.29 20.60
N GLN A 225 -4.19 4.39 21.17
CA GLN A 225 -3.99 4.77 22.58
C GLN A 225 -3.18 6.06 22.65
N PRO A 226 -3.83 7.22 22.48
CA PRO A 226 -3.12 8.48 22.34
C PRO A 226 -2.33 8.85 23.59
N LEU A 227 -1.04 9.11 23.43
CA LEU A 227 -0.18 9.58 24.49
C LEU A 227 -0.53 11.03 24.86
N ASN A 228 -0.55 11.34 26.14
CA ASN A 228 -0.75 12.71 26.58
C ASN A 228 0.48 13.59 26.28
N THR A 229 0.28 14.91 26.25
CA THR A 229 1.34 15.87 25.87
C THR A 229 2.54 15.82 26.80
N GLN A 230 2.36 15.48 28.08
CA GLN A 230 3.49 15.35 29.02
C GLN A 230 4.37 14.17 28.67
N VAL A 231 3.80 12.99 28.44
CA VAL A 231 4.54 11.79 28.00
C VAL A 231 5.31 12.04 26.71
N LEU A 232 4.71 12.74 25.73
CA LEU A 232 5.39 13.11 24.51
C LEU A 232 6.55 14.09 24.74
N ALA A 233 6.40 15.04 25.66
CA ALA A 233 7.47 15.97 26.02
C ALA A 233 8.63 15.26 26.74
N ASP A 234 8.32 14.37 27.68
CA ASP A 234 9.31 13.58 28.41
C ASP A 234 10.13 12.65 27.48
N ALA A 235 9.49 12.06 26.45
CA ALA A 235 10.14 11.20 25.47
C ALA A 235 11.27 11.89 24.67
N VAL A 236 11.26 13.23 24.62
CA VAL A 236 12.26 14.06 23.93
C VAL A 236 12.99 15.01 24.88
N GLN A 237 12.84 14.81 26.19
CA GLN A 237 13.50 15.58 27.24
C GLN A 237 13.31 17.10 27.09
N VAL A 238 12.05 17.51 27.06
CA VAL A 238 11.63 18.92 27.07
C VAL A 238 10.43 19.11 28.00
N THR A 239 10.21 20.36 28.44
CA THR A 239 8.97 20.69 29.16
C THR A 239 7.78 20.73 28.20
N ARG A 240 6.56 20.51 28.70
CA ARG A 240 5.33 20.66 27.92
C ARG A 240 5.26 22.01 27.19
N ARG A 241 5.63 23.11 27.87
CA ARG A 241 5.66 24.46 27.27
C ARG A 241 6.65 24.57 26.12
N GLN A 242 7.82 23.92 26.24
CA GLN A 242 8.80 23.89 25.15
C GLN A 242 8.27 23.07 23.96
N LEU A 243 7.59 21.95 24.19
CA LEU A 243 6.98 21.16 23.14
C LEU A 243 5.89 21.96 22.41
N GLU A 244 4.98 22.63 23.14
CA GLU A 244 3.96 23.48 22.57
C GLU A 244 4.56 24.61 21.72
N ARG A 245 5.67 25.22 22.18
CA ARG A 245 6.41 26.22 21.39
C ARG A 245 7.01 25.66 20.11
N LEU A 246 7.56 24.44 20.15
CA LEU A 246 8.10 23.78 18.95
C LEU A 246 7.00 23.52 17.91
N PHE A 247 5.84 23.00 18.33
CA PHE A 247 4.71 22.79 17.43
C PHE A 247 4.23 24.10 16.81
N ARG A 248 4.09 25.16 17.63
CA ARG A 248 3.67 26.46 17.14
C ARG A 248 4.65 27.05 16.13
N LEU A 249 5.96 26.96 16.41
CA LEU A 249 7.01 27.55 15.59
C LEU A 249 7.17 26.85 14.23
N HIS A 250 7.07 25.52 14.20
CA HIS A 250 7.40 24.73 13.01
C HIS A 250 6.18 24.23 12.23
N LEU A 251 5.01 24.15 12.87
CA LEU A 251 3.80 23.52 12.30
C LEU A 251 2.56 24.42 12.39
N ASP A 252 2.70 25.61 12.99
CA ASP A 252 1.61 26.55 13.29
C ASP A 252 0.41 25.88 14.00
N ASP A 253 0.71 24.95 14.92
CA ASP A 253 -0.28 24.15 15.61
C ASP A 253 0.08 23.90 17.08
N THR A 254 -0.80 23.20 17.79
CA THR A 254 -0.53 22.65 19.11
C THR A 254 -0.28 21.15 19.01
N PRO A 255 0.47 20.52 19.97
CA PRO A 255 0.63 19.06 20.00
C PRO A 255 -0.72 18.30 19.96
N SER A 256 -1.70 18.74 20.75
CA SER A 256 -3.02 18.12 20.82
C SER A 256 -3.83 18.32 19.53
N GLY A 257 -3.77 19.48 18.90
CA GLY A 257 -4.43 19.78 17.62
C GLY A 257 -3.86 18.93 16.48
N PHE A 258 -2.53 18.89 16.40
CA PHE A 258 -1.83 18.06 15.41
C PHE A 258 -2.17 16.58 15.60
N TYR A 259 -2.13 16.07 16.82
CA TYR A 259 -2.46 14.67 17.12
C TYR A 259 -3.92 14.32 16.80
N LEU A 260 -4.83 15.22 17.11
CA LEU A 260 -6.23 15.07 16.73
C LEU A 260 -6.38 14.94 15.19
N ARG A 261 -5.67 15.76 14.43
CA ARG A 261 -5.67 15.67 12.97
C ARG A 261 -5.18 14.31 12.48
N LEU A 262 -4.04 13.81 12.98
CA LEU A 262 -3.53 12.48 12.61
C LEU A 262 -4.57 11.38 12.84
N ARG A 263 -5.23 11.40 13.99
CA ARG A 263 -6.27 10.42 14.35
C ARG A 263 -7.51 10.53 13.46
N LEU A 264 -7.91 11.74 13.11
CA LEU A 264 -9.03 11.97 12.18
C LEU A 264 -8.70 11.56 10.75
N ASP A 265 -7.46 11.78 10.30
CA ASP A 265 -7.00 11.34 8.97
C ASP A 265 -7.00 9.81 8.88
N LYS A 266 -6.50 9.10 9.92
CA LYS A 266 -6.61 7.64 10.03
C LYS A 266 -8.08 7.19 10.04
N ALA A 267 -8.93 7.85 10.82
CA ALA A 267 -10.35 7.51 10.88
C ALA A 267 -11.03 7.63 9.50
N ARG A 268 -10.68 8.66 8.73
CA ARG A 268 -11.19 8.82 7.36
C ARG A 268 -10.78 7.68 6.43
N GLN A 269 -9.54 7.23 6.53
CA GLN A 269 -9.05 6.08 5.77
C GLN A 269 -9.82 4.81 6.13
N LEU A 270 -9.96 4.50 7.43
CA LEU A 270 -10.71 3.33 7.89
C LEU A 270 -12.19 3.38 7.47
N LEU A 271 -12.84 4.54 7.56
CA LEU A 271 -14.22 4.71 7.09
C LEU A 271 -14.40 4.39 5.61
N ARG A 272 -13.42 4.72 4.79
CA ARG A 272 -13.47 4.54 3.34
C ARG A 272 -13.01 3.17 2.86
N GLN A 273 -12.17 2.48 3.63
CA GLN A 273 -11.50 1.25 3.20
C GLN A 273 -11.97 0.00 3.94
N THR A 274 -12.79 0.15 5.00
CA THR A 274 -13.28 -0.98 5.80
C THR A 274 -14.79 -0.94 5.97
N ASP A 275 -15.35 -2.08 6.39
CA ASP A 275 -16.76 -2.20 6.80
C ASP A 275 -16.97 -1.98 8.31
N MET A 276 -15.91 -1.55 9.04
CA MET A 276 -15.99 -1.22 10.46
C MET A 276 -17.11 -0.19 10.72
N SER A 277 -17.90 -0.36 11.76
CA SER A 277 -18.88 0.65 12.15
C SER A 277 -18.22 1.99 12.48
N VAL A 278 -18.98 3.08 12.44
CA VAL A 278 -18.46 4.41 12.85
C VAL A 278 -17.91 4.38 14.29
N LEU A 279 -18.52 3.57 15.15
CA LEU A 279 -18.08 3.40 16.54
C LEU A 279 -16.73 2.69 16.61
N GLU A 280 -16.58 1.56 15.91
CA GLU A 280 -15.32 0.80 15.86
C GLU A 280 -14.19 1.66 15.30
N VAL A 281 -14.42 2.42 14.21
CA VAL A 281 -13.44 3.37 13.67
C VAL A 281 -13.06 4.43 14.71
N GLY A 282 -14.03 4.95 15.46
CA GLY A 282 -13.76 5.90 16.55
C GLY A 282 -12.83 5.28 17.61
N VAL A 283 -13.10 4.07 18.04
CA VAL A 283 -12.28 3.32 19.02
C VAL A 283 -10.88 3.05 18.46
N ALA A 284 -10.75 2.53 17.24
CA ALA A 284 -9.47 2.25 16.57
C ALA A 284 -8.59 3.52 16.37
N CYS A 285 -9.22 4.70 16.43
CA CYS A 285 -8.53 5.98 16.41
C CYS A 285 -8.45 6.66 17.78
N GLY A 286 -8.70 5.93 18.87
CA GLY A 286 -8.52 6.38 20.25
C GLY A 286 -9.57 7.39 20.73
N PHE A 287 -10.78 7.40 20.16
CA PHE A 287 -11.87 8.23 20.65
C PHE A 287 -12.72 7.45 21.65
N GLU A 288 -12.77 7.93 22.87
CA GLU A 288 -13.59 7.36 23.96
C GLU A 288 -15.08 7.67 23.81
N SER A 289 -15.44 8.70 23.03
CA SER A 289 -16.82 9.15 22.86
C SER A 289 -17.17 9.30 21.38
N ALA A 290 -18.18 8.56 20.91
CA ALA A 290 -18.70 8.64 19.56
C ALA A 290 -19.21 10.06 19.20
N SER A 291 -19.81 10.76 20.19
CA SER A 291 -20.29 12.13 20.02
C SER A 291 -19.13 13.11 19.82
N TYR A 292 -18.05 12.95 20.61
CA TYR A 292 -16.85 13.76 20.46
C TYR A 292 -16.16 13.50 19.13
N PHE A 293 -16.01 12.22 18.74
CA PHE A 293 -15.48 11.82 17.42
C PHE A 293 -16.26 12.48 16.30
N THR A 294 -17.59 12.30 16.26
CA THR A 294 -18.45 12.85 15.20
C THR A 294 -18.34 14.37 15.10
N ARG A 295 -18.31 15.06 16.24
CA ARG A 295 -18.14 16.53 16.30
C ARG A 295 -16.80 16.96 15.72
N CYS A 296 -15.68 16.35 16.13
CA CYS A 296 -14.34 16.67 15.63
C CYS A 296 -14.19 16.36 14.14
N TYR A 297 -14.74 15.21 13.72
CA TYR A 297 -14.74 14.78 12.32
C TYR A 297 -15.48 15.79 11.42
N ARG A 298 -16.71 16.17 11.83
CA ARG A 298 -17.52 17.15 11.10
C ARG A 298 -16.86 18.53 11.05
N ALA A 299 -16.23 18.96 12.12
CA ALA A 299 -15.49 20.22 12.16
C ALA A 299 -14.33 20.24 11.14
N ARG A 300 -13.67 19.10 10.93
CA ARG A 300 -12.51 18.99 10.00
C ARG A 300 -12.94 18.80 8.55
N TYR A 301 -13.89 17.91 8.27
CA TYR A 301 -14.22 17.48 6.91
C TYR A 301 -15.54 18.03 6.37
N GLN A 302 -16.25 18.82 7.16
CA GLN A 302 -17.57 19.40 6.83
C GLN A 302 -18.64 18.35 6.46
N ARG A 303 -18.40 17.08 6.86
CA ARG A 303 -19.26 15.91 6.66
C ARG A 303 -19.23 15.07 7.92
N CYS A 304 -20.32 14.35 8.21
CA CYS A 304 -20.28 13.37 9.28
C CYS A 304 -19.60 12.07 8.84
N PRO A 305 -19.06 11.24 9.79
CA PRO A 305 -18.39 9.99 9.45
C PRO A 305 -19.22 9.04 8.56
N ARG A 306 -20.54 8.99 8.79
CA ARG A 306 -21.48 8.15 8.03
C ARG A 306 -21.62 8.63 6.58
N GLU A 307 -21.67 9.93 6.36
CA GLU A 307 -21.77 10.51 5.00
C GLU A 307 -20.48 10.28 4.20
N ASP A 308 -19.33 10.40 4.84
CA ASP A 308 -18.03 10.18 4.16
C ASP A 308 -17.81 8.70 3.81
N ARG A 309 -18.41 7.76 4.56
CA ARG A 309 -18.46 6.33 4.20
C ARG A 309 -19.29 6.09 2.93
N LEU A 310 -20.45 6.72 2.83
CA LEU A 310 -21.34 6.57 1.68
C LEU A 310 -20.78 7.20 0.40
N ALA A 311 -19.82 8.11 0.53
CA ALA A 311 -19.09 8.73 -0.57
C ALA A 311 -17.86 7.88 -1.01
N ARG A 312 -17.91 6.53 -0.83
CA ARG A 312 -16.98 5.59 -1.47
C ARG A 312 -17.23 5.69 -2.99
N ALA A 313 -16.37 6.39 -3.69
CA ALA A 313 -16.31 6.45 -5.13
C ALA A 313 -14.85 6.61 -5.55
#